data_b1ac4148d91c8aace6a2575a506de24a
#
_entry.id   b1ac4148d91c8aace6a2575a506de24a
#
_cell.length_a   1.000
_cell.length_b   1.000
_cell.length_c   1.000
_cell.angle_alpha   90.00
_cell.angle_beta   90.00
_cell.angle_gamma   90.00
#
_symmetry.space_group_name_H-M   'P 1'
#
loop_
_entity.id
_entity.type
_entity.pdbx_description
1 polymer ?
#
loop_
_entity_poly.entity_id
_entity_poly.type
_entity_poly.pdbx_seq_one_letter_code
_entity_poly.pdbx_strand_id
1 'polypeptide(L)' 'MKLFYLALSLIFFFIPFSILGETMSDLIWNNGLYYKKGSKTPFDGTVNGEINGSFINGKKHGKWTRYYNNGRVFSISN' A
#
# COMPACT_ATOMS: atom_id res chain seq x y z
N MET A 1 5.70 -28.77 23.92
CA MET A 1 5.81 -27.38 24.39
C MET A 1 6.80 -26.57 23.60
N LYS A 2 8.01 -27.04 23.34
CA LYS A 2 9.02 -26.31 22.58
C LYS A 2 8.58 -26.06 21.14
N LEU A 3 7.88 -26.97 20.52
CA LEU A 3 7.34 -26.80 19.18
C LEU A 3 6.29 -25.69 19.09
N PHE A 4 5.56 -25.52 20.17
CA PHE A 4 4.55 -24.49 20.28
C PHE A 4 5.14 -23.08 20.24
N TYR A 5 6.26 -22.89 20.93
CA TYR A 5 6.95 -21.61 20.93
C TYR A 5 7.58 -21.27 19.59
N LEU A 6 8.08 -22.26 18.89
CA LEU A 6 8.63 -22.06 17.57
C LEU A 6 7.57 -21.61 16.55
N ALA A 7 6.37 -22.17 16.63
CA ALA A 7 5.28 -21.78 15.76
C ALA A 7 4.86 -20.33 15.99
N LEU A 8 4.77 -19.92 17.25
CA LEU A 8 4.46 -18.55 17.59
C LEU A 8 5.52 -17.58 17.08
N SER A 9 6.78 -17.96 17.19
CA SER A 9 7.89 -17.14 16.71
C SER A 9 7.81 -16.91 15.21
N LEU A 10 7.44 -17.91 14.45
CA LEU A 10 7.29 -17.81 13.01
C LEU A 10 6.15 -16.87 12.61
N ILE A 11 5.04 -16.93 13.32
CA ILE A 11 3.91 -16.04 13.06
C ILE A 11 4.31 -14.59 13.28
N PHE A 12 5.06 -14.30 14.32
CA PHE A 12 5.54 -12.95 14.60
C PHE A 12 6.45 -12.41 13.52
N PHE A 13 7.17 -13.28 12.86
CA PHE A 13 8.12 -12.87 11.81
C PHE A 13 7.44 -12.29 10.58
N PHE A 14 6.21 -12.70 10.28
CA PHE A 14 5.50 -12.22 9.10
C PHE A 14 4.77 -10.91 9.33
N ILE A 15 4.44 -10.55 10.56
CA ILE A 15 3.68 -9.34 10.86
C ILE A 15 4.37 -8.05 10.37
N PRO A 16 5.70 -7.85 10.56
CA PRO A 16 6.37 -6.63 10.14
C PRO A 16 6.29 -6.36 8.64
N PHE A 17 6.20 -7.38 7.82
CA PHE A 17 6.15 -7.19 6.37
C PHE A 17 4.84 -6.61 5.88
N SER A 18 3.74 -6.83 6.59
CA SER A 18 2.44 -6.30 6.21
C SER A 18 2.31 -4.80 6.49
N ILE A 19 3.24 -4.21 7.26
CA ILE A 19 3.22 -2.81 7.62
C ILE A 19 3.85 -1.92 6.54
N LEU A 20 4.68 -2.50 5.66
CA LEU A 20 5.45 -1.74 4.68
C LEU A 20 4.61 -1.06 3.61
N GLY A 21 3.37 -1.54 3.36
CA GLY A 21 2.48 -0.89 2.40
C GLY A 21 3.02 -0.85 0.98
N GLU A 22 2.22 -0.31 0.09
CA GLU A 22 2.58 -0.15 -1.31
C GLU A 22 2.93 1.30 -1.59
N THR A 23 3.67 1.53 -2.69
CA THR A 23 3.90 2.87 -3.23
C THR A 23 3.22 2.96 -4.60
N MET A 24 3.08 4.19 -5.12
CA MET A 24 2.49 4.35 -6.45
C MET A 24 3.30 3.63 -7.54
N SER A 25 4.60 3.48 -7.36
CA SER A 25 5.44 2.76 -8.33
C SER A 25 5.16 1.27 -8.38
N ASP A 26 4.50 0.71 -7.38
CA ASP A 26 4.10 -0.69 -7.36
C ASP A 26 2.82 -0.96 -8.13
N LEU A 27 2.15 0.08 -8.64
CA LEU A 27 0.87 -0.04 -9.32
C LEU A 27 0.99 0.24 -10.81
N ILE A 28 0.08 -0.35 -11.57
CA ILE A 28 -0.07 -0.12 -13.01
C ILE A 28 -1.49 0.35 -13.29
N TRP A 29 -1.62 1.42 -14.09
CA TRP A 29 -2.91 1.89 -14.54
C TRP A 29 -3.27 1.21 -15.86
N ASN A 30 -4.46 0.64 -15.93
CA ASN A 30 -4.93 -0.05 -17.13
C ASN A 30 -6.44 0.10 -17.27
N ASN A 31 -6.89 0.67 -18.38
CA ASN A 31 -8.31 0.84 -18.70
C ASN A 31 -9.12 1.51 -17.58
N GLY A 32 -8.54 2.51 -16.93
CA GLY A 32 -9.23 3.28 -15.91
C GLY A 32 -9.12 2.74 -14.50
N LEU A 33 -8.44 1.62 -14.30
CA LEU A 33 -8.26 1.01 -13.00
C LEU A 33 -6.78 0.81 -12.68
N TYR A 34 -6.44 0.87 -11.40
CA TYR A 34 -5.09 0.56 -10.93
C TYR A 34 -4.99 -0.87 -10.44
N TYR A 35 -3.88 -1.50 -10.74
CA TYR A 35 -3.56 -2.88 -10.37
C TYR A 35 -2.18 -2.92 -9.76
N LYS A 36 -1.99 -3.76 -8.76
CA LYS A 36 -0.64 -4.07 -8.30
C LYS A 36 0.08 -4.86 -9.40
N LYS A 37 1.35 -4.57 -9.63
CA LYS A 37 2.14 -5.26 -10.64
C LYS A 37 2.04 -6.77 -10.45
N GLY A 38 1.67 -7.48 -11.52
CA GLY A 38 1.50 -8.92 -11.48
C GLY A 38 0.13 -9.41 -11.02
N SER A 39 -0.75 -8.51 -10.58
CA SER A 39 -2.10 -8.87 -10.15
C SER A 39 -3.11 -8.66 -11.28
N LYS A 40 -4.11 -9.52 -11.33
CA LYS A 40 -5.22 -9.41 -12.29
C LYS A 40 -6.48 -8.82 -11.65
N THR A 41 -6.46 -8.59 -10.35
CA THR A 41 -7.60 -7.97 -9.65
C THR A 41 -7.28 -6.51 -9.37
N PRO A 42 -8.29 -5.61 -9.46
CA PRO A 42 -8.10 -4.20 -9.13
C PRO A 42 -7.55 -4.03 -7.71
N PHE A 43 -6.72 -3.01 -7.53
CA PHE A 43 -6.05 -2.79 -6.26
C PHE A 43 -7.01 -2.22 -5.22
N ASP A 44 -7.02 -2.84 -4.04
CA ASP A 44 -7.65 -2.33 -2.83
C ASP A 44 -6.58 -2.12 -1.77
N GLY A 45 -6.52 -0.93 -1.19
CA GLY A 45 -5.54 -0.67 -0.15
C GLY A 45 -5.06 0.76 -0.18
N THR A 46 -3.91 0.99 0.45
CA THR A 46 -3.31 2.31 0.57
C THR A 46 -1.93 2.33 -0.06
N VAL A 47 -1.54 3.52 -0.53
CA VAL A 47 -0.18 3.79 -0.97
C VAL A 47 0.43 4.86 -0.08
N ASN A 48 1.75 4.79 0.09
CA ASN A 48 2.52 5.68 0.94
C ASN A 48 3.79 6.12 0.22
N GLY A 49 4.42 7.17 0.73
CA GLY A 49 5.65 7.71 0.15
C GLY A 49 5.44 9.16 -0.23
N GLU A 50 5.91 9.55 -1.41
CA GLU A 50 5.70 10.90 -1.92
C GLU A 50 4.23 11.20 -2.18
N ILE A 51 3.45 10.16 -2.42
CA ILE A 51 2.01 10.25 -2.63
C ILE A 51 1.35 9.28 -1.66
N ASN A 52 0.39 9.79 -0.90
CA ASN A 52 -0.37 8.98 0.06
C ASN A 52 -1.86 9.04 -0.27
N GLY A 53 -2.49 7.89 -0.30
CA GLY A 53 -3.91 7.81 -0.59
C GLY A 53 -4.42 6.39 -0.55
N SER A 54 -5.69 6.23 -0.84
CA SER A 54 -6.38 4.94 -0.81
C SER A 54 -7.01 4.60 -2.15
N PHE A 55 -7.16 3.32 -2.40
CA PHE A 55 -7.86 2.78 -3.56
C PHE A 55 -8.96 1.82 -3.12
N ILE A 56 -10.06 1.86 -3.82
CA ILE A 56 -11.13 0.88 -3.69
C ILE A 56 -11.45 0.39 -5.10
N ASN A 57 -11.33 -0.92 -5.31
CA ASN A 57 -11.56 -1.56 -6.61
C ASN A 57 -10.80 -0.87 -7.75
N GLY A 58 -9.55 -0.53 -7.51
CA GLY A 58 -8.67 0.07 -8.51
C GLY A 58 -8.88 1.54 -8.78
N LYS A 59 -9.75 2.21 -8.02
CA LYS A 59 -10.02 3.64 -8.17
C LYS A 59 -9.59 4.40 -6.93
N LYS A 60 -9.07 5.61 -7.13
CA LYS A 60 -8.72 6.49 -6.03
C LYS A 60 -9.94 6.79 -5.18
N HIS A 61 -9.76 6.77 -3.86
CA HIS A 61 -10.84 6.99 -2.91
C HIS A 61 -10.34 7.91 -1.80
N GLY A 62 -11.18 8.89 -1.44
CA GLY A 62 -10.91 9.75 -0.32
C GLY A 62 -9.81 10.76 -0.57
N LYS A 63 -9.19 11.19 0.51
CA LYS A 63 -8.18 12.22 0.51
C LYS A 63 -6.84 11.70 -0.03
N TRP A 64 -6.21 12.49 -0.90
CA TRP A 64 -4.90 12.19 -1.46
C TRP A 64 -3.95 13.34 -1.14
N THR A 65 -2.74 13.00 -0.70
CA THR A 65 -1.71 13.98 -0.33
C THR A 65 -0.44 13.69 -1.11
N ARG A 66 0.14 14.74 -1.68
CA ARG A 66 1.44 14.66 -2.35
C ARG A 66 2.43 15.52 -1.59
N TYR A 67 3.64 15.01 -1.41
CA TYR A 67 4.71 15.69 -0.68
C TYR A 67 5.87 16.04 -1.58
N TYR A 68 6.57 17.15 -1.24
CA TYR A 68 7.87 17.46 -1.80
C TYR A 68 8.93 16.53 -1.19
N ASN A 69 10.12 16.50 -1.81
CA ASN A 69 11.25 15.72 -1.31
C ASN A 69 11.67 16.10 0.12
N ASN A 70 11.41 17.33 0.53
CA ASN A 70 11.71 17.80 1.88
C ASN A 70 10.64 17.46 2.92
N GLY A 71 9.61 16.71 2.54
CA GLY A 71 8.52 16.31 3.43
C GLY A 71 7.38 17.32 3.54
N ARG A 72 7.48 18.47 2.87
CA ARG A 72 6.39 19.44 2.88
C ARG A 72 5.27 19.01 1.96
N VAL A 73 4.04 19.36 2.33
CA VAL A 73 2.87 19.05 1.51
C VAL A 73 2.91 19.88 0.23
N PHE A 74 2.80 19.18 -0.90
CA PHE A 74 2.70 19.80 -2.22
C PHE A 74 1.24 20.08 -2.58
N SER A 75 0.37 19.11 -2.38
CA SER A 75 -1.05 19.24 -2.70
C SER A 75 -1.87 18.26 -1.89
N ILE A 76 -3.13 18.62 -1.68
CA ILE A 76 -4.14 17.76 -1.06
C ILE A 76 -5.36 17.81 -1.95
N SER A 77 -5.90 16.63 -2.28
CA SER A 77 -7.11 16.52 -3.11
C SER A 77 -8.02 15.42 -2.59
N ASN A 78 -9.28 15.52 -2.93
CA ASN A 78 -10.27 14.50 -2.58
C ASN A 78 -10.82 13.83 -3.81
#